data_f2de9ba6180ef54d3fb9da391f13afe6
#
_entry.id   f2de9ba6180ef54d3fb9da391f13afe6
#
_cell.length_a   1.000
_cell.length_b   1.000
_cell.length_c   1.000
_cell.angle_alpha   90.00
_cell.angle_beta   90.00
_cell.angle_gamma   90.00
#
_symmetry.space_group_name_H-M   'P 1'
#
loop_
_entity.id
_entity.type
_entity.pdbx_description
1 polymer ?
#
loop_
_entity_poly.entity_id
_entity_poly.type
_entity_poly.pdbx_seq_one_letter_code
_entity_poly.pdbx_strand_id
1 'polypeptide(L)'
;MRIITFSALACAAAILAGCVTERSYGQAQEIVRGSPAARQDAINKCAMGVNAGSASRRAEIARIINVSPRSNVGRTYCTRAFNGIASGRITYEDFRKRSPQFIRVVQGR
;
A
#
# COMPACT_ATOMS: atom_id res chain seq x y z
N MET A 1 -15.08 29.03 11.10
CA MET A 1 -13.83 28.37 11.47
C MET A 1 -13.99 26.90 11.84
N ARG A 2 -14.93 26.54 12.70
CA ARG A 2 -15.16 25.13 13.09
C ARG A 2 -15.59 24.24 11.91
N ILE A 3 -16.35 24.78 10.96
CA ILE A 3 -16.84 24.05 9.78
C ILE A 3 -15.68 23.68 8.83
N ILE A 4 -14.68 24.56 8.67
CA ILE A 4 -13.51 24.33 7.82
C ILE A 4 -12.63 23.23 8.40
N THR A 5 -12.48 23.20 9.73
CA THR A 5 -11.69 22.19 10.43
C THR A 5 -12.34 20.80 10.30
N PHE A 6 -13.66 20.73 10.35
CA PHE A 6 -14.40 19.48 10.17
C PHE A 6 -14.27 18.93 8.75
N SER A 7 -14.31 19.81 7.73
CA SER A 7 -14.16 19.40 6.34
C SER A 7 -12.77 18.86 6.06
N ALA A 8 -11.72 19.48 6.62
CA ALA A 8 -10.35 19.03 6.48
C ALA A 8 -10.13 17.66 7.15
N LEU A 9 -10.74 17.45 8.30
CA LEU A 9 -10.66 16.18 9.01
C LEU A 9 -11.38 15.06 8.26
N ALA A 10 -12.53 15.35 7.67
CA ALA A 10 -13.29 14.39 6.87
C ALA A 10 -12.54 13.97 5.61
N CYS A 11 -11.86 14.90 4.93
CA CYS A 11 -11.03 14.58 3.77
C CYS A 11 -9.81 13.73 4.15
N ALA A 12 -9.14 14.04 5.26
CA ALA A 12 -8.03 13.26 5.76
C ALA A 12 -8.45 11.84 6.14
N ALA A 13 -9.61 11.68 6.80
CA ALA A 13 -10.16 10.39 7.17
C ALA A 13 -10.54 9.55 5.92
N ALA A 14 -11.08 10.18 4.88
CA ALA A 14 -11.43 9.51 3.62
C ALA A 14 -10.19 8.97 2.91
N ILE A 15 -9.08 9.71 2.91
CA ILE A 15 -7.80 9.28 2.33
C ILE A 15 -7.24 8.08 3.11
N LEU A 16 -7.30 8.14 4.45
CA LEU A 16 -6.82 7.06 5.32
C LEU A 16 -7.71 5.81 5.24
N ALA A 17 -9.00 5.98 4.92
CA ALA A 17 -9.94 4.87 4.76
C ALA A 17 -9.86 4.18 3.38
N GLY A 18 -8.90 4.55 2.52
CA GLY A 18 -8.65 3.91 1.24
C GLY A 18 -9.34 4.56 0.05
N CYS A 19 -9.88 5.76 0.19
CA CYS A 19 -10.39 6.55 -0.94
C CYS A 19 -9.22 7.15 -1.72
N VAL A 20 -8.42 6.30 -2.35
CA VAL A 20 -7.29 6.74 -3.16
C VAL A 20 -7.82 7.14 -4.54
N THR A 21 -7.56 8.39 -4.92
CA THR A 21 -7.87 8.88 -6.26
C THR A 21 -6.65 8.71 -7.17
N GLU A 22 -6.87 8.78 -8.47
CA GLU A 22 -5.78 8.76 -9.44
C GLU A 22 -4.74 9.85 -9.15
N ARG A 23 -5.22 11.04 -8.76
CA ARG A 23 -4.35 12.16 -8.42
C ARG A 23 -3.52 11.89 -7.17
N SER A 24 -4.16 11.42 -6.09
CA SER A 24 -3.44 11.13 -4.85
C SER A 24 -2.48 9.95 -5.03
N TYR A 25 -2.82 8.97 -5.86
CA TYR A 25 -1.93 7.89 -6.22
C TYR A 25 -0.68 8.40 -6.94
N GLY A 26 -0.87 9.28 -7.93
CA GLY A 26 0.25 9.88 -8.68
C GLY A 26 1.18 10.69 -7.77
N GLN A 27 0.63 11.45 -6.82
CA GLN A 27 1.41 12.20 -5.85
C GLN A 27 2.23 11.28 -4.96
N ALA A 28 1.61 10.22 -4.43
CA ALA A 28 2.29 9.23 -3.60
C ALA A 28 3.39 8.50 -4.40
N GLN A 29 3.11 8.15 -5.65
CA GLN A 29 4.07 7.52 -6.54
C GLN A 29 5.32 8.39 -6.73
N GLU A 30 5.13 9.68 -6.98
CA GLU A 30 6.25 10.62 -7.13
C GLU A 30 7.11 10.72 -5.87
N ILE A 31 6.46 10.75 -4.70
CA ILE A 31 7.15 10.82 -3.43
C ILE A 31 8.02 9.57 -3.20
N VAL A 32 7.46 8.39 -3.36
CA VAL A 32 8.19 7.14 -3.12
C VAL A 32 9.23 6.85 -4.19
N ARG A 33 9.03 7.35 -5.41
CA ARG A 33 10.02 7.27 -6.48
C ARG A 33 11.21 8.18 -6.22
N GLY A 34 10.96 9.41 -5.77
CA GLY A 34 11.98 10.43 -5.60
C GLY A 34 12.73 10.37 -4.27
N SER A 35 12.20 9.68 -3.27
CA SER A 35 12.78 9.63 -1.93
C SER A 35 12.84 8.20 -1.40
N PRO A 36 14.03 7.57 -1.38
CA PRO A 36 14.20 6.26 -0.76
C PRO A 36 13.78 6.24 0.71
N ALA A 37 14.03 7.32 1.45
CA ALA A 37 13.64 7.42 2.85
C ALA A 37 12.12 7.45 3.01
N ALA A 38 11.41 8.21 2.16
CA ALA A 38 9.95 8.25 2.19
C ALA A 38 9.35 6.89 1.79
N ARG A 39 9.93 6.22 0.82
CA ARG A 39 9.50 4.87 0.41
C ARG A 39 9.68 3.88 1.56
N GLN A 40 10.82 3.91 2.24
CA GLN A 40 11.07 3.02 3.38
C GLN A 40 10.10 3.29 4.54
N ASP A 41 9.81 4.56 4.82
CA ASP A 41 8.83 4.94 5.83
C ASP A 41 7.43 4.41 5.48
N ALA A 42 7.02 4.54 4.22
CA ALA A 42 5.75 4.01 3.73
C ALA A 42 5.69 2.48 3.87
N ILE A 43 6.78 1.79 3.52
CA ILE A 43 6.88 0.34 3.67
C ILE A 43 6.76 -0.06 5.15
N ASN A 44 7.43 0.64 6.04
CA ASN A 44 7.40 0.35 7.48
C ASN A 44 5.97 0.50 8.04
N LYS A 45 5.31 1.59 7.72
CA LYS A 45 3.94 1.85 8.19
C LYS A 45 2.95 0.82 7.63
N CYS A 46 3.08 0.51 6.36
CA CYS A 46 2.27 -0.51 5.70
C CYS A 46 2.49 -1.88 6.37
N ALA A 47 3.74 -2.28 6.58
CA ALA A 47 4.09 -3.56 7.19
C ALA A 47 3.53 -3.69 8.61
N MET A 48 3.61 -2.62 9.41
CA MET A 48 3.01 -2.60 10.74
C MET A 48 1.50 -2.83 10.69
N GLY A 49 0.83 -2.18 9.75
CA GLY A 49 -0.63 -2.33 9.58
C GLY A 49 -1.01 -3.75 9.18
N VAL A 50 -0.31 -4.34 8.24
CA VAL A 50 -0.57 -5.73 7.79
C VAL A 50 -0.31 -6.71 8.94
N ASN A 51 0.82 -6.56 9.63
CA ASN A 51 1.21 -7.48 10.71
C ASN A 51 0.33 -7.35 11.95
N ALA A 52 -0.34 -6.22 12.13
CA ALA A 52 -1.29 -6.01 13.22
C ALA A 52 -2.64 -6.70 12.98
N GLY A 53 -2.90 -7.17 11.78
CA GLY A 53 -4.13 -7.90 11.44
C GLY A 53 -4.19 -9.28 12.08
N SER A 54 -5.33 -9.96 11.93
CA SER A 54 -5.52 -11.30 12.47
C SER A 54 -4.57 -12.32 11.83
N ALA A 55 -4.32 -13.42 12.54
CA ALA A 55 -3.50 -14.50 12.02
C ALA A 55 -4.09 -15.08 10.73
N SER A 56 -5.42 -15.19 10.64
CA SER A 56 -6.08 -15.73 9.46
C SER A 56 -5.92 -14.78 8.26
N ARG A 57 -6.00 -13.47 8.48
CA ARG A 57 -5.79 -12.48 7.43
C ARG A 57 -4.34 -12.48 6.93
N ARG A 58 -3.38 -12.56 7.85
CA ARG A 58 -1.97 -12.66 7.46
C ARG A 58 -1.70 -13.93 6.65
N ALA A 59 -2.28 -15.05 7.05
CA ALA A 59 -2.14 -16.31 6.33
C ALA A 59 -2.75 -16.23 4.92
N GLU A 60 -3.87 -15.54 4.76
CA GLU A 60 -4.50 -15.31 3.46
C GLU A 60 -3.59 -14.48 2.54
N ILE A 61 -3.05 -13.37 3.07
CA ILE A 61 -2.12 -12.54 2.31
C ILE A 61 -0.87 -13.34 1.93
N ALA A 62 -0.30 -14.11 2.87
CA ALA A 62 0.88 -14.95 2.63
C ALA A 62 0.64 -15.91 1.48
N ARG A 63 -0.53 -16.52 1.41
CA ARG A 63 -0.90 -17.43 0.32
C ARG A 63 -0.95 -16.71 -1.02
N ILE A 64 -1.57 -15.53 -1.05
CA ILE A 64 -1.68 -14.73 -2.28
C ILE A 64 -0.30 -14.34 -2.82
N ILE A 65 0.62 -13.94 -1.93
CA ILE A 65 1.95 -13.46 -2.32
C ILE A 65 3.02 -14.55 -2.37
N ASN A 66 2.63 -15.80 -2.17
CA ASN A 66 3.51 -16.99 -2.24
C ASN A 66 4.66 -16.95 -1.23
N VAL A 67 4.35 -16.68 0.03
CA VAL A 67 5.35 -16.73 1.13
C VAL A 67 4.78 -17.54 2.30
N SER A 68 5.68 -17.99 3.18
CA SER A 68 5.27 -18.67 4.39
C SER A 68 4.48 -17.74 5.32
N PRO A 69 3.37 -18.20 5.91
CA PRO A 69 2.65 -17.40 6.90
C PRO A 69 3.45 -17.13 8.18
N ARG A 70 4.55 -17.85 8.39
CA ARG A 70 5.47 -17.63 9.51
C ARG A 70 6.51 -16.55 9.24
N SER A 71 6.64 -16.13 7.96
CA SER A 71 7.55 -15.05 7.59
C SER A 71 6.94 -13.68 7.97
N ASN A 72 7.74 -12.62 7.79
CA ASN A 72 7.23 -11.25 7.94
C ASN A 72 6.41 -10.88 6.69
N VAL A 73 5.15 -11.29 6.70
CA VAL A 73 4.23 -11.14 5.57
C VAL A 73 4.05 -9.67 5.20
N GLY A 74 3.86 -8.81 6.21
CA GLY A 74 3.69 -7.37 6.00
C GLY A 74 4.89 -6.75 5.30
N ARG A 75 6.11 -7.09 5.73
CA ARG A 75 7.32 -6.55 5.14
C ARG A 75 7.43 -6.96 3.67
N THR A 76 7.22 -8.23 3.35
CA THR A 76 7.32 -8.72 1.98
C THR A 76 6.27 -8.12 1.08
N TYR A 77 5.02 -8.13 1.51
CA TYR A 77 3.91 -7.55 0.73
C TYR A 77 4.15 -6.07 0.46
N CYS A 78 4.43 -5.30 1.50
CA CYS A 78 4.55 -3.85 1.38
C CYS A 78 5.80 -3.44 0.60
N THR A 79 6.92 -4.15 0.76
CA THR A 79 8.14 -3.89 -0.01
C THR A 79 7.88 -4.09 -1.51
N ARG A 80 7.27 -5.21 -1.87
CA ARG A 80 6.96 -5.51 -3.28
C ARG A 80 5.96 -4.52 -3.85
N ALA A 81 4.91 -4.17 -3.09
CA ALA A 81 3.90 -3.22 -3.53
C ALA A 81 4.50 -1.83 -3.76
N PHE A 82 5.22 -1.27 -2.79
CA PHE A 82 5.77 0.07 -2.91
C PHE A 82 6.90 0.16 -3.93
N ASN A 83 7.72 -0.86 -4.07
CA ASN A 83 8.70 -0.90 -5.15
C ASN A 83 8.02 -0.98 -6.52
N GLY A 84 6.92 -1.70 -6.63
CA GLY A 84 6.12 -1.76 -7.84
C GLY A 84 5.47 -0.42 -8.19
N ILE A 85 4.96 0.29 -7.19
CA ILE A 85 4.39 1.63 -7.35
C ILE A 85 5.49 2.61 -7.80
N ALA A 86 6.62 2.62 -7.11
CA ALA A 86 7.73 3.52 -7.41
C ALA A 86 8.30 3.30 -8.81
N SER A 87 8.39 2.07 -9.27
CA SER A 87 8.94 1.73 -10.58
C SER A 87 7.94 1.89 -11.73
N GLY A 88 6.67 2.13 -11.43
CA GLY A 88 5.61 2.22 -12.44
C GLY A 88 5.06 0.87 -12.88
N ARG A 89 5.51 -0.23 -12.31
CA ARG A 89 4.99 -1.58 -12.62
C ARG A 89 3.55 -1.78 -12.13
N ILE A 90 3.16 -1.05 -11.08
CA ILE A 90 1.78 -1.02 -10.59
C ILE A 90 1.21 0.35 -10.93
N THR A 91 0.26 0.40 -11.87
CA THR A 91 -0.46 1.63 -12.20
C THR A 91 -1.59 1.86 -11.20
N TYR A 92 -2.19 3.06 -11.24
CA TYR A 92 -3.37 3.35 -10.43
C TYR A 92 -4.48 2.32 -10.67
N GLU A 93 -4.73 1.97 -11.94
CA GLU A 93 -5.75 0.98 -12.27
C GLU A 93 -5.40 -0.41 -11.71
N ASP A 94 -4.13 -0.83 -11.83
CA ASP A 94 -3.68 -2.09 -11.24
C ASP A 94 -3.91 -2.12 -9.73
N PHE A 95 -3.57 -1.04 -9.06
CA PHE A 95 -3.77 -0.89 -7.61
C PHE A 95 -5.25 -0.91 -7.25
N ARG A 96 -6.06 -0.13 -7.94
CA ARG A 96 -7.49 0.00 -7.66
C ARG A 96 -8.23 -1.33 -7.84
N LYS A 97 -7.92 -2.03 -8.91
CA LYS A 97 -8.60 -3.29 -9.28
C LYS A 97 -7.96 -4.54 -8.70
N ARG A 98 -6.79 -4.41 -8.07
CA ARG A 98 -5.98 -5.59 -7.71
C ARG A 98 -5.82 -6.50 -8.91
N SER A 99 -5.37 -5.93 -10.02
CA SER A 99 -5.25 -6.58 -11.32
C SER A 99 -4.33 -7.80 -11.30
N PRO A 100 -4.35 -8.65 -12.34
CA PRO A 100 -3.35 -9.71 -12.46
C PRO A 100 -1.91 -9.20 -12.42
N GLN A 101 -1.65 -8.01 -12.96
CA GLN A 101 -0.32 -7.38 -12.88
C GLN A 101 0.05 -7.03 -11.43
N PHE A 102 -0.89 -6.45 -10.66
CA PHE A 102 -0.68 -6.18 -9.24
C PHE A 102 -0.31 -7.48 -8.50
N ILE A 103 -1.07 -8.54 -8.74
CA ILE A 103 -0.84 -9.83 -8.08
C ILE A 103 0.54 -10.39 -8.44
N ARG A 104 0.95 -10.33 -9.72
CA ARG A 104 2.30 -10.78 -10.12
C ARG A 104 3.40 -10.03 -9.39
N VAL A 105 3.27 -8.72 -9.27
CA VAL A 105 4.28 -7.89 -8.60
C VAL A 105 4.38 -8.25 -7.12
N VAL A 106 3.26 -8.38 -6.41
CA VAL A 106 3.30 -8.72 -4.98
C VAL A 106 3.69 -10.18 -4.75
N GLN A 107 3.62 -11.03 -5.77
CA GLN A 107 4.16 -12.39 -5.73
C GLN A 107 5.68 -12.45 -5.98
N GLY A 108 6.30 -11.31 -6.28
CA GLY A 108 7.73 -11.25 -6.55
C GLY A 108 8.11 -11.61 -7.98
N ARG A 109 7.17 -11.46 -8.91
CA ARG A 109 7.39 -11.81 -10.32
C ARG A 109 7.67 -10.63 -11.22
#